data_f7da5396c707d0a25331395c0faf810e
#
_entry.id   f7da5396c707d0a25331395c0faf810e
#
_cell.length_a   1.000
_cell.length_b   1.000
_cell.length_c   1.000
_cell.angle_alpha   90.00
_cell.angle_beta   90.00
_cell.angle_gamma   90.00
#
_symmetry.space_group_name_H-M   'P 1'
#
loop_
_entity.id
_entity.type
_entity.pdbx_description
1 polymer ?
#
loop_
_entity_poly.entity_id
_entity_poly.type
_entity_poly.pdbx_seq_one_letter_code
_entity_poly.pdbx_strand_id
1 'polypeptide(L)'
;AFDPDDPSIVMGGSYLGSINIFDTKANARKKVMIEPINYIGRASRDMKYRFNWNAPIIWSQHEPNTFYHAAQHLFKTNDQGKSWKIVSPDLTRDEDEKQGNGGGPYTNEAVGAENYGTISYVVESPHEANTIYVGSDDGLVHITQDGGESWIDITPKGLPETIINAIDVSPHDKATVYIATTRYKFNDKTPGLYKSTNYGKTWKNISGNIPDGAYTRVVREDDKRKGLLVAGTELGVYISFNDGKKWELFNLNMPVLAITDLMIKHNDLI
;
A
#
# COMPACT_ATOMS: atom_id res chain seq x y z
N ALA A 1 -7.18 4.21 -9.52
CA ALA A 1 -7.73 5.26 -8.65
C ALA A 1 -8.79 6.07 -9.41
N PHE A 2 -9.86 6.47 -8.72
CA PHE A 2 -10.92 7.32 -9.26
C PHE A 2 -10.77 8.72 -8.69
N ASP A 3 -11.06 9.73 -9.49
CA ASP A 3 -11.16 11.11 -9.02
C ASP A 3 -12.36 11.20 -8.03
N PRO A 4 -12.15 11.68 -6.80
CA PRO A 4 -13.23 11.77 -5.82
C PRO A 4 -14.34 12.76 -6.20
N ASP A 5 -14.01 13.79 -7.00
CA ASP A 5 -14.95 14.83 -7.42
C ASP A 5 -15.64 14.49 -8.75
N ASP A 6 -14.98 13.75 -9.63
CA ASP A 6 -15.56 13.27 -10.90
C ASP A 6 -15.19 11.80 -11.17
N PRO A 7 -16.04 10.84 -10.80
CA PRO A 7 -15.78 9.41 -10.99
C PRO A 7 -15.64 8.98 -12.44
N SER A 8 -15.93 9.86 -13.41
CA SER A 8 -15.64 9.58 -14.82
C SER A 8 -14.15 9.69 -15.16
N ILE A 9 -13.36 10.32 -14.30
CA ILE A 9 -11.91 10.41 -14.44
C ILE A 9 -11.28 9.26 -13.66
N VAL A 10 -10.60 8.39 -14.37
CA VAL A 10 -9.97 7.19 -13.80
C VAL A 10 -8.49 7.18 -14.12
N MET A 11 -7.69 6.90 -13.12
CA MET A 11 -6.26 6.70 -13.27
C MET A 11 -5.91 5.22 -13.15
N GLY A 12 -5.21 4.69 -14.13
CA GLY A 12 -4.74 3.31 -14.18
C GLY A 12 -3.27 3.23 -14.55
N GLY A 13 -2.58 2.33 -13.84
CA GLY A 13 -1.17 2.02 -14.08
C GLY A 13 -0.95 0.74 -14.85
N SER A 14 0.28 0.56 -15.32
CA SER A 14 0.79 -0.62 -15.99
C SER A 14 2.29 -0.73 -15.73
N TYR A 15 2.95 -1.71 -16.32
CA TYR A 15 4.38 -1.96 -16.19
C TYR A 15 5.24 -0.70 -16.42
N LEU A 16 6.41 -0.69 -15.82
CA LEU A 16 7.43 0.36 -15.98
C LEU A 16 6.98 1.75 -15.52
N GLY A 17 6.06 1.84 -14.55
CA GLY A 17 5.52 3.12 -14.08
C GLY A 17 4.65 3.84 -15.10
N SER A 18 4.13 3.12 -16.09
CA SER A 18 3.19 3.69 -17.06
C SER A 18 1.87 4.01 -16.38
N ILE A 19 1.45 5.26 -16.43
CA ILE A 19 0.15 5.74 -15.94
C ILE A 19 -0.64 6.40 -17.06
N ASN A 20 -1.95 6.18 -17.05
CA ASN A 20 -2.87 6.84 -17.93
C ASN A 20 -4.04 7.42 -17.15
N ILE A 21 -4.50 8.58 -17.58
CA ILE A 21 -5.79 9.13 -17.17
C ILE A 21 -6.79 8.79 -18.26
N PHE A 22 -7.94 8.28 -17.86
CA PHE A 22 -9.08 7.99 -18.73
C PHE A 22 -10.21 8.93 -18.35
N ASP A 23 -10.72 9.64 -19.32
CA ASP A 23 -12.01 10.33 -19.23
C ASP A 23 -13.05 9.43 -19.91
N THR A 24 -13.91 8.80 -19.11
CA THR A 24 -14.91 7.85 -19.60
C THR A 24 -16.05 8.55 -20.32
N LYS A 25 -16.32 9.84 -20.03
CA LYS A 25 -17.35 10.64 -20.73
C LYS A 25 -16.88 11.07 -22.12
N ALA A 26 -15.63 11.53 -22.20
CA ALA A 26 -15.03 11.94 -23.48
C ALA A 26 -14.47 10.76 -24.27
N ASN A 27 -14.42 9.55 -23.70
CA ASN A 27 -13.72 8.37 -24.23
C ASN A 27 -12.28 8.72 -24.63
N ALA A 28 -11.60 9.50 -23.80
CA ALA A 28 -10.25 9.99 -24.05
C ALA A 28 -9.24 9.36 -23.07
N ARG A 29 -8.03 9.15 -23.57
CA ARG A 29 -6.92 8.61 -22.78
C ARG A 29 -5.70 9.51 -22.91
N LYS A 30 -5.08 9.83 -21.79
CA LYS A 30 -3.84 10.62 -21.73
C LYS A 30 -2.79 9.85 -20.93
N LYS A 31 -1.61 9.67 -21.53
CA LYS A 31 -0.44 9.12 -20.82
C LYS A 31 0.21 10.23 -19.99
N VAL A 32 0.46 9.93 -18.71
CA VAL A 32 1.00 10.88 -17.72
C VAL A 32 2.18 10.30 -16.94
N MET A 33 3.01 9.55 -17.62
CA MET A 33 4.20 8.91 -17.03
C MET A 33 5.13 9.94 -16.39
N ILE A 34 5.70 9.60 -15.23
CA ILE A 34 6.69 10.43 -14.52
C ILE A 34 7.94 10.62 -15.37
N GLU A 35 8.46 9.54 -15.93
CA GLU A 35 9.62 9.57 -16.81
C GLU A 35 9.50 8.45 -17.85
N PRO A 36 9.58 8.75 -19.15
CA PRO A 36 9.42 7.75 -20.22
C PRO A 36 10.72 6.99 -20.49
N ILE A 37 11.30 6.35 -19.47
CA ILE A 37 12.50 5.51 -19.59
C ILE A 37 12.08 4.06 -19.82
N ASN A 38 12.72 3.39 -20.73
CA ASN A 38 12.59 1.96 -20.94
C ASN A 38 13.64 1.21 -20.10
N TYR A 39 13.17 0.46 -19.10
CA TYR A 39 14.02 -0.34 -18.21
C TYR A 39 14.10 -1.83 -18.57
N ILE A 40 13.56 -2.25 -19.73
CA ILE A 40 13.62 -3.65 -20.16
C ILE A 40 15.08 -4.12 -20.22
N GLY A 41 15.36 -5.24 -19.54
CA GLY A 41 16.68 -5.86 -19.51
C GLY A 41 17.62 -5.29 -18.44
N ARG A 42 17.18 -4.33 -17.63
CA ARG A 42 18.00 -3.76 -16.54
C ARG A 42 17.71 -4.45 -15.22
N ALA A 43 18.72 -4.60 -14.37
CA ALA A 43 18.53 -4.95 -12.97
C ALA A 43 17.88 -3.79 -12.22
N SER A 44 17.12 -4.09 -11.17
CA SER A 44 16.39 -3.07 -10.39
C SER A 44 17.33 -2.00 -9.81
N ARG A 45 18.53 -2.37 -9.38
CA ARG A 45 19.55 -1.43 -8.87
C ARG A 45 20.04 -0.41 -9.92
N ASP A 46 19.92 -0.73 -11.20
CA ASP A 46 20.35 0.14 -12.30
C ASP A 46 19.20 1.04 -12.81
N MET A 47 18.04 0.95 -12.20
CA MET A 47 16.88 1.75 -12.55
C MET A 47 16.87 3.06 -11.77
N LYS A 48 16.63 4.17 -12.45
CA LYS A 48 16.43 5.45 -11.78
C LYS A 48 15.21 5.41 -10.86
N TYR A 49 14.12 4.78 -11.33
CA TYR A 49 12.88 4.55 -10.56
C TYR A 49 12.47 3.10 -10.69
N ARG A 50 12.39 2.43 -9.54
CA ARG A 50 11.98 1.02 -9.41
C ARG A 50 10.46 0.94 -9.28
N PHE A 51 9.74 1.04 -10.39
CA PHE A 51 8.29 0.81 -10.38
C PHE A 51 8.00 -0.69 -10.39
N ASN A 52 7.14 -1.13 -9.46
CA ASN A 52 6.54 -2.45 -9.54
C ASN A 52 5.34 -2.42 -10.48
N TRP A 53 4.88 -3.58 -10.97
CA TRP A 53 3.68 -3.67 -11.82
C TRP A 53 2.42 -3.19 -11.11
N ASN A 54 2.34 -3.33 -9.79
CA ASN A 54 1.25 -2.90 -8.91
C ASN A 54 1.58 -1.60 -8.15
N ALA A 55 2.45 -0.76 -8.70
CA ALA A 55 2.87 0.49 -8.08
C ALA A 55 1.65 1.33 -7.63
N PRO A 56 1.63 1.81 -6.36
CA PRO A 56 0.49 2.52 -5.81
C PRO A 56 0.13 3.79 -6.58
N ILE A 57 -1.15 4.03 -6.77
CA ILE A 57 -1.72 5.27 -7.29
C ILE A 57 -2.87 5.66 -6.38
N ILE A 58 -2.79 6.83 -5.74
CA ILE A 58 -3.87 7.35 -4.90
C ILE A 58 -4.18 8.80 -5.25
N TRP A 59 -5.46 9.18 -5.11
CA TRP A 59 -5.89 10.58 -5.12
C TRP A 59 -5.80 11.16 -3.72
N SER A 60 -5.43 12.44 -3.63
CA SER A 60 -5.51 13.15 -2.36
C SER A 60 -6.97 13.32 -1.94
N GLN A 61 -7.23 13.12 -0.66
CA GLN A 61 -8.54 13.38 -0.06
C GLN A 61 -8.71 14.85 0.34
N HIS A 62 -7.63 15.63 0.31
CA HIS A 62 -7.59 17.00 0.82
C HIS A 62 -7.29 18.04 -0.26
N GLU A 63 -6.55 17.67 -1.31
CA GLU A 63 -6.11 18.61 -2.34
C GLU A 63 -6.73 18.25 -3.69
N PRO A 64 -7.57 19.13 -4.29
CA PRO A 64 -8.14 18.90 -5.60
C PRO A 64 -7.09 18.68 -6.68
N ASN A 65 -7.38 17.82 -7.66
CA ASN A 65 -6.49 17.47 -8.78
C ASN A 65 -5.12 16.92 -8.38
N THR A 66 -4.94 16.57 -7.11
CA THR A 66 -3.68 16.04 -6.59
C THR A 66 -3.75 14.53 -6.46
N PHE A 67 -2.72 13.88 -6.96
CA PHE A 67 -2.55 12.45 -6.75
C PHE A 67 -1.08 12.07 -6.59
N TYR A 68 -0.88 10.87 -6.05
CA TYR A 68 0.43 10.32 -5.77
C TYR A 68 0.62 9.03 -6.55
N HIS A 69 1.87 8.80 -6.94
CA HIS A 69 2.33 7.53 -7.51
C HIS A 69 3.68 7.18 -6.91
N ALA A 70 3.97 5.89 -6.76
CA ALA A 70 5.16 5.47 -6.03
C ALA A 70 6.00 4.45 -6.81
N ALA A 71 7.31 4.64 -6.75
CA ALA A 71 8.37 3.67 -7.03
C ALA A 71 9.10 3.36 -5.71
N GLN A 72 10.42 3.58 -5.59
CA GLN A 72 11.11 3.70 -4.31
C GLN A 72 10.96 5.09 -3.68
N HIS A 73 10.60 6.08 -4.50
CA HIS A 73 10.21 7.42 -4.09
C HIS A 73 8.71 7.61 -4.22
N LEU A 74 8.15 8.52 -3.41
CA LEU A 74 6.80 9.02 -3.59
C LEU A 74 6.81 10.24 -4.51
N PHE A 75 5.98 10.22 -5.53
CA PHE A 75 5.78 11.31 -6.48
C PHE A 75 4.42 11.94 -6.27
N LYS A 76 4.35 13.26 -6.39
CA LYS A 76 3.13 14.06 -6.30
C LYS A 76 2.93 14.85 -7.59
N THR A 77 1.69 14.93 -8.05
CA THR A 77 1.25 15.87 -9.08
C THR A 77 0.01 16.61 -8.60
N ASN A 78 -0.14 17.87 -8.98
CA ASN A 78 -1.32 18.69 -8.71
C ASN A 78 -1.92 19.27 -10.01
N ASP A 79 -1.47 18.77 -11.15
CA ASP A 79 -1.89 19.21 -12.48
C ASP A 79 -2.30 18.03 -13.37
N GLN A 80 -2.81 16.98 -12.76
CA GLN A 80 -3.24 15.74 -13.42
C GLN A 80 -2.11 15.09 -14.23
N GLY A 81 -0.91 15.01 -13.67
CA GLY A 81 0.23 14.31 -14.25
C GLY A 81 0.91 15.02 -15.42
N LYS A 82 0.66 16.32 -15.62
CA LYS A 82 1.44 17.13 -16.58
C LYS A 82 2.85 17.36 -16.07
N SER A 83 3.00 17.52 -14.77
CA SER A 83 4.29 17.58 -14.09
C SER A 83 4.28 16.74 -12.81
N TRP A 84 5.46 16.30 -12.37
CA TRP A 84 5.66 15.49 -11.19
C TRP A 84 6.77 16.04 -10.31
N LYS A 85 6.57 15.99 -9.00
CA LYS A 85 7.55 16.33 -7.99
C LYS A 85 7.86 15.11 -7.13
N ILE A 86 9.13 14.83 -6.87
CA ILE A 86 9.54 13.87 -5.86
C ILE A 86 9.31 14.51 -4.49
N VAL A 87 8.58 13.83 -3.61
CA VAL A 87 8.22 14.29 -2.27
C VAL A 87 8.73 13.35 -1.18
N SER A 88 9.66 12.46 -1.49
CA SER A 88 10.34 11.62 -0.50
C SER A 88 11.78 11.29 -0.90
N PRO A 89 12.66 10.95 0.05
CA PRO A 89 13.85 10.16 -0.25
C PRO A 89 13.47 8.76 -0.74
N ASP A 90 14.44 7.88 -0.97
CA ASP A 90 14.18 6.44 -1.08
C ASP A 90 13.63 5.94 0.26
N LEU A 91 12.42 5.34 0.24
CA LEU A 91 11.71 4.85 1.43
C LEU A 91 11.79 3.32 1.56
N THR A 92 12.80 2.73 0.93
CA THR A 92 13.09 1.29 0.97
C THR A 92 14.44 1.03 1.66
N ARG A 93 14.82 -0.24 1.82
CA ARG A 93 16.14 -0.60 2.36
C ARG A 93 17.28 -0.32 1.40
N ASP A 94 16.96 -0.24 0.09
CA ASP A 94 17.91 0.01 -1.00
C ASP A 94 19.13 -0.93 -0.98
N GLU A 95 18.89 -2.23 -0.81
CA GLU A 95 19.93 -3.27 -0.70
C GLU A 95 20.30 -3.77 -2.10
N ASP A 96 21.36 -3.24 -2.69
CA ASP A 96 21.84 -3.53 -4.06
C ASP A 96 21.98 -5.03 -4.37
N GLU A 97 22.43 -5.83 -3.39
CA GLU A 97 22.62 -7.27 -3.56
C GLU A 97 21.31 -8.03 -3.79
N LYS A 98 20.20 -7.46 -3.34
CA LYS A 98 18.85 -8.02 -3.53
C LYS A 98 18.14 -7.47 -4.77
N GLN A 99 18.67 -6.43 -5.39
CA GLN A 99 18.09 -5.74 -6.54
C GLN A 99 18.73 -6.19 -7.89
N GLY A 100 19.35 -7.35 -7.90
CA GLY A 100 19.92 -7.96 -9.10
C GLY A 100 18.89 -8.65 -9.98
N ASN A 101 19.35 -9.63 -10.75
CA ASN A 101 18.47 -10.49 -11.53
C ASN A 101 17.57 -11.33 -10.61
N GLY A 102 16.40 -11.68 -11.10
CA GLY A 102 15.36 -12.40 -10.32
C GLY A 102 15.83 -13.73 -9.77
N GLY A 103 15.19 -14.15 -8.71
CA GLY A 103 15.40 -15.43 -8.04
C GLY A 103 15.17 -15.36 -6.53
N GLY A 104 14.81 -16.49 -5.93
CA GLY A 104 14.50 -16.61 -4.51
C GLY A 104 13.29 -15.76 -4.10
N PRO A 105 13.30 -15.18 -2.88
CA PRO A 105 12.20 -14.32 -2.45
C PRO A 105 12.16 -12.95 -3.14
N TYR A 106 13.26 -12.55 -3.81
CA TYR A 106 13.38 -11.25 -4.47
C TYR A 106 13.01 -11.41 -5.95
N THR A 107 11.82 -10.96 -6.29
CA THR A 107 11.31 -10.98 -7.67
C THR A 107 11.80 -9.75 -8.42
N ASN A 108 12.94 -9.88 -9.10
CA ASN A 108 13.49 -8.85 -9.98
C ASN A 108 13.47 -9.40 -11.40
N GLU A 109 12.60 -8.93 -12.24
CA GLU A 109 12.47 -9.40 -13.60
C GLU A 109 13.05 -8.40 -14.59
N ALA A 110 13.80 -8.91 -15.56
CA ALA A 110 14.43 -8.09 -16.62
C ALA A 110 13.41 -7.37 -17.52
N VAL A 111 12.13 -7.68 -17.40
CA VAL A 111 11.04 -6.96 -18.07
C VAL A 111 10.64 -5.68 -17.35
N GLY A 112 11.19 -5.40 -16.14
CA GLY A 112 10.84 -4.25 -15.34
C GLY A 112 9.42 -4.30 -14.75
N ALA A 113 8.86 -5.50 -14.64
CA ALA A 113 7.51 -5.72 -14.14
C ALA A 113 7.50 -5.91 -12.64
N GLU A 114 8.38 -6.75 -12.11
CA GLU A 114 8.52 -7.01 -10.70
C GLU A 114 9.90 -6.58 -10.24
N ASN A 115 9.94 -5.54 -9.43
CA ASN A 115 11.14 -4.98 -8.85
C ASN A 115 11.05 -5.09 -7.33
N TYR A 116 12.17 -5.44 -6.69
CA TYR A 116 12.31 -5.43 -5.24
C TYR A 116 12.88 -4.10 -4.76
N GLY A 117 12.54 -3.72 -3.52
CA GLY A 117 12.89 -2.41 -2.98
C GLY A 117 11.98 -1.32 -3.56
N THR A 118 10.67 -1.53 -3.46
CA THR A 118 9.65 -0.62 -3.99
C THR A 118 8.62 -0.27 -2.93
N ILE A 119 7.99 0.88 -3.05
CA ILE A 119 6.82 1.21 -2.25
C ILE A 119 5.65 0.33 -2.71
N SER A 120 5.09 -0.44 -1.78
CA SER A 120 3.97 -1.35 -2.01
C SER A 120 2.62 -0.77 -1.62
N TYR A 121 2.59 0.22 -0.71
CA TYR A 121 1.36 0.85 -0.24
C TYR A 121 1.56 2.32 0.12
N VAL A 122 0.55 3.13 -0.20
CA VAL A 122 0.49 4.56 0.16
C VAL A 122 -0.93 4.86 0.63
N VAL A 123 -1.05 5.59 1.73
CA VAL A 123 -2.33 6.12 2.21
C VAL A 123 -2.16 7.51 2.80
N GLU A 124 -3.04 8.44 2.42
CA GLU A 124 -3.16 9.75 3.04
C GLU A 124 -4.13 9.66 4.23
N SER A 125 -3.81 10.33 5.34
CA SER A 125 -4.69 10.38 6.50
C SER A 125 -6.04 11.01 6.13
N PRO A 126 -7.18 10.42 6.49
CA PRO A 126 -8.47 11.07 6.26
C PRO A 126 -8.73 12.27 7.18
N HIS A 127 -7.92 12.44 8.23
CA HIS A 127 -8.10 13.47 9.25
C HIS A 127 -7.19 14.69 9.07
N GLU A 128 -6.00 14.47 8.53
CA GLU A 128 -4.94 15.49 8.53
C GLU A 128 -4.33 15.59 7.14
N ALA A 129 -4.53 16.72 6.47
CA ALA A 129 -3.81 17.04 5.26
C ALA A 129 -2.30 16.95 5.48
N ASN A 130 -1.56 16.56 4.45
CA ASN A 130 -0.11 16.39 4.50
C ASN A 130 0.41 15.23 5.37
N THR A 131 -0.47 14.46 6.03
CA THR A 131 -0.08 13.24 6.75
C THR A 131 -0.24 12.03 5.83
N ILE A 132 0.89 11.42 5.44
CA ILE A 132 0.92 10.31 4.50
C ILE A 132 1.74 9.18 5.11
N TYR A 133 1.22 7.97 5.01
CA TYR A 133 1.91 6.74 5.38
C TYR A 133 2.32 5.97 4.13
N VAL A 134 3.50 5.38 4.17
CA VAL A 134 4.07 4.59 3.08
C VAL A 134 4.60 3.28 3.63
N GLY A 135 4.31 2.18 2.95
CA GLY A 135 4.87 0.86 3.21
C GLY A 135 5.64 0.34 2.00
N SER A 136 6.72 -0.39 2.24
CA SER A 136 7.55 -0.98 1.19
C SER A 136 7.43 -2.51 1.12
N ASP A 137 7.85 -3.10 0.01
CA ASP A 137 7.86 -4.55 -0.20
C ASP A 137 9.03 -5.26 0.52
N ASP A 138 9.97 -4.49 1.06
CA ASP A 138 11.07 -4.93 1.90
C ASP A 138 10.87 -4.67 3.41
N GLY A 139 9.67 -4.15 3.79
CA GLY A 139 9.17 -4.15 5.16
C GLY A 139 9.42 -2.88 5.96
N LEU A 140 9.71 -1.75 5.32
CA LEU A 140 9.76 -0.47 6.00
C LEU A 140 8.38 0.22 5.99
N VAL A 141 8.11 0.97 7.04
CA VAL A 141 6.93 1.83 7.16
C VAL A 141 7.39 3.23 7.52
N HIS A 142 6.99 4.21 6.74
CA HIS A 142 7.34 5.60 6.96
C HIS A 142 6.10 6.49 7.09
N ILE A 143 6.25 7.61 7.79
CA ILE A 143 5.25 8.66 7.88
C ILE A 143 5.88 10.00 7.56
N THR A 144 5.15 10.84 6.84
CA THR A 144 5.32 12.29 6.81
C THR A 144 4.11 12.97 7.44
N GLN A 145 4.30 14.12 8.09
CA GLN A 145 3.22 14.94 8.62
C GLN A 145 3.31 16.39 8.08
N ASP A 146 4.17 16.62 7.10
CA ASP A 146 4.46 17.92 6.50
C ASP A 146 4.41 17.88 4.95
N GLY A 147 3.72 16.88 4.39
CA GLY A 147 3.54 16.76 2.94
C GLY A 147 4.78 16.28 2.18
N GLY A 148 5.71 15.65 2.89
CA GLY A 148 6.91 15.05 2.32
C GLY A 148 8.18 15.91 2.48
N GLU A 149 8.15 16.99 3.28
CA GLU A 149 9.36 17.75 3.61
C GLU A 149 10.29 16.93 4.53
N SER A 150 9.71 16.15 5.43
CA SER A 150 10.43 15.20 6.28
C SER A 150 9.72 13.84 6.35
N TRP A 151 10.51 12.77 6.54
CA TRP A 151 10.01 11.41 6.67
C TRP A 151 10.62 10.75 7.90
N ILE A 152 9.79 10.02 8.64
CA ILE A 152 10.18 9.31 9.84
C ILE A 152 9.93 7.81 9.63
N ASP A 153 10.96 7.00 9.86
CA ASP A 153 10.80 5.55 9.92
C ASP A 153 10.04 5.17 11.19
N ILE A 154 8.89 4.55 11.00
CA ILE A 154 7.99 4.08 12.05
C ILE A 154 7.81 2.56 12.01
N THR A 155 8.69 1.84 11.34
CA THR A 155 8.65 0.38 11.21
C THR A 155 8.52 -0.30 12.58
N PRO A 156 7.62 -1.27 12.76
CA PRO A 156 7.51 -2.02 14.00
C PRO A 156 8.85 -2.63 14.40
N LYS A 157 9.30 -2.36 15.62
CA LYS A 157 10.59 -2.88 16.11
C LYS A 157 10.63 -4.41 16.03
N GLY A 158 11.63 -4.94 15.33
CA GLY A 158 11.82 -6.37 15.15
C GLY A 158 10.94 -7.00 14.07
N LEU A 159 10.22 -6.19 13.28
CA LEU A 159 9.54 -6.69 12.10
C LEU A 159 10.58 -7.25 11.13
N PRO A 160 10.49 -8.52 10.77
CA PRO A 160 11.38 -9.08 9.77
C PRO A 160 11.05 -8.53 8.38
N GLU A 161 11.95 -8.70 7.44
CA GLU A 161 11.73 -8.37 6.02
C GLU A 161 10.41 -8.98 5.53
N THR A 162 9.54 -8.16 5.00
CA THR A 162 8.14 -8.51 4.69
C THR A 162 7.58 -7.55 3.64
N ILE A 163 6.49 -7.91 3.02
CA ILE A 163 5.71 -6.95 2.21
C ILE A 163 4.73 -6.23 3.14
N ILE A 164 4.72 -4.90 3.13
CA ILE A 164 3.63 -4.12 3.72
C ILE A 164 2.48 -4.10 2.70
N ASN A 165 1.52 -4.98 2.87
CA ASN A 165 0.43 -5.15 1.89
C ASN A 165 -0.65 -4.08 1.99
N ALA A 166 -0.93 -3.59 3.19
CA ALA A 166 -1.92 -2.56 3.41
C ALA A 166 -1.59 -1.75 4.66
N ILE A 167 -1.96 -0.48 4.61
CA ILE A 167 -1.97 0.45 5.73
C ILE A 167 -3.37 1.04 5.79
N ASP A 168 -3.96 1.10 6.98
CA ASP A 168 -5.28 1.69 7.22
C ASP A 168 -5.20 2.69 8.36
N VAL A 169 -5.59 3.93 8.11
CA VAL A 169 -5.70 4.95 9.16
C VAL A 169 -7.09 4.88 9.74
N SER A 170 -7.20 4.73 11.06
CA SER A 170 -8.48 4.64 11.74
C SER A 170 -9.41 5.80 11.37
N PRO A 171 -10.66 5.55 10.98
CA PRO A 171 -11.63 6.63 10.75
C PRO A 171 -12.07 7.33 12.05
N HIS A 172 -11.73 6.77 13.22
CA HIS A 172 -12.14 7.27 14.54
C HIS A 172 -11.05 8.04 15.29
N ASP A 173 -9.79 7.89 14.90
CA ASP A 173 -8.66 8.47 15.62
C ASP A 173 -7.46 8.67 14.68
N LYS A 174 -7.07 9.91 14.49
CA LYS A 174 -6.00 10.31 13.59
C LYS A 174 -4.63 9.71 13.88
N ALA A 175 -4.37 9.34 15.14
CA ALA A 175 -3.11 8.75 15.56
C ALA A 175 -3.10 7.22 15.51
N THR A 176 -4.26 6.61 15.24
CA THR A 176 -4.39 5.15 15.15
C THR A 176 -4.21 4.69 13.72
N VAL A 177 -3.32 3.73 13.52
CA VAL A 177 -3.01 3.14 12.22
C VAL A 177 -2.80 1.64 12.35
N TYR A 178 -3.22 0.92 11.33
CA TYR A 178 -3.10 -0.53 11.19
C TYR A 178 -2.23 -0.87 10.00
N ILE A 179 -1.45 -1.95 10.08
CA ILE A 179 -0.75 -2.52 8.93
C ILE A 179 -1.02 -4.02 8.82
N ALA A 180 -1.13 -4.49 7.58
CA ALA A 180 -1.15 -5.89 7.22
C ALA A 180 0.14 -6.25 6.47
N THR A 181 0.80 -7.31 6.89
CA THR A 181 2.08 -7.74 6.32
C THR A 181 2.02 -9.19 5.86
N THR A 182 2.84 -9.55 4.88
CA THR A 182 2.96 -10.94 4.44
C THR A 182 4.40 -11.32 4.08
N ARG A 183 4.76 -12.55 4.36
CA ARG A 183 6.09 -13.12 4.13
C ARG A 183 6.07 -14.39 3.28
N TYR A 184 5.02 -14.59 2.48
CA TYR A 184 4.87 -15.80 1.68
C TYR A 184 6.06 -16.07 0.75
N LYS A 185 6.73 -15.01 0.26
CA LYS A 185 7.94 -15.11 -0.57
C LYS A 185 9.11 -15.75 0.19
N PHE A 186 9.13 -15.64 1.52
CA PHE A 186 10.09 -16.29 2.42
C PHE A 186 9.60 -17.64 2.95
N ASN A 187 8.53 -18.22 2.36
CA ASN A 187 7.86 -19.43 2.83
C ASN A 187 7.36 -19.35 4.28
N ASP A 188 7.13 -18.15 4.78
CA ASP A 188 6.53 -17.87 6.07
C ASP A 188 5.07 -17.45 5.87
N LYS A 189 4.15 -18.24 6.39
CA LYS A 189 2.70 -18.06 6.23
C LYS A 189 2.02 -17.55 7.50
N THR A 190 2.79 -17.05 8.45
CA THR A 190 2.29 -16.48 9.71
C THR A 190 1.52 -15.20 9.44
N PRO A 191 0.32 -15.01 10.04
CA PRO A 191 -0.43 -13.77 9.95
C PRO A 191 0.32 -12.59 10.56
N GLY A 192 0.32 -11.44 9.90
CA GLY A 192 1.00 -10.23 10.36
C GLY A 192 0.07 -9.02 10.35
N LEU A 193 -0.61 -8.76 11.48
CA LEU A 193 -1.41 -7.55 11.70
C LEU A 193 -0.85 -6.77 12.87
N TYR A 194 -0.64 -5.47 12.68
CA TYR A 194 -0.13 -4.60 13.74
C TYR A 194 -0.98 -3.35 13.85
N LYS A 195 -1.10 -2.84 15.08
CA LYS A 195 -1.80 -1.61 15.42
C LYS A 195 -0.88 -0.67 16.15
N SER A 196 -0.89 0.61 15.79
CA SER A 196 -0.35 1.73 16.56
C SER A 196 -1.46 2.67 16.94
N THR A 197 -1.33 3.38 18.08
CA THR A 197 -2.25 4.43 18.54
C THR A 197 -1.53 5.76 18.74
N ASN A 198 -0.35 5.91 18.17
CA ASN A 198 0.52 7.06 18.37
C ASN A 198 1.36 7.38 17.11
N TYR A 199 0.73 7.36 15.95
CA TYR A 199 1.35 7.64 14.64
C TYR A 199 2.53 6.70 14.32
N GLY A 200 2.46 5.42 14.72
CA GLY A 200 3.51 4.44 14.44
C GLY A 200 4.72 4.48 15.39
N LYS A 201 4.73 5.33 16.43
CA LYS A 201 5.85 5.37 17.39
C LYS A 201 6.01 4.06 18.15
N THR A 202 4.91 3.38 18.41
CA THR A 202 4.91 2.03 19.00
C THR A 202 3.84 1.16 18.35
N TRP A 203 4.11 -0.13 18.24
CA TRP A 203 3.23 -1.08 17.60
C TRP A 203 2.91 -2.26 18.51
N LYS A 204 1.71 -2.78 18.34
CA LYS A 204 1.25 -4.02 18.94
C LYS A 204 0.84 -5.00 17.86
N ASN A 205 1.35 -6.23 17.91
CA ASN A 205 0.81 -7.31 17.09
C ASN A 205 -0.61 -7.64 17.54
N ILE A 206 -1.55 -7.65 16.62
CA ILE A 206 -2.97 -7.93 16.82
C ILE A 206 -3.46 -9.12 15.98
N SER A 207 -2.58 -9.93 15.41
CA SER A 207 -2.95 -11.12 14.62
C SER A 207 -3.73 -12.16 15.46
N GLY A 208 -3.52 -12.15 16.77
CA GLY A 208 -4.29 -12.93 17.73
C GLY A 208 -4.32 -14.42 17.39
N ASN A 209 -5.53 -14.94 17.21
CA ASN A 209 -5.82 -16.34 16.93
C ASN A 209 -6.11 -16.63 15.45
N ILE A 210 -5.72 -15.76 14.53
CA ILE A 210 -5.74 -16.10 13.10
C ILE A 210 -4.75 -17.26 12.89
N PRO A 211 -5.16 -18.38 12.28
CA PRO A 211 -4.30 -19.55 12.19
C PRO A 211 -3.15 -19.37 11.20
N ASP A 212 -2.06 -20.11 11.42
CA ASP A 212 -0.98 -20.22 10.45
C ASP A 212 -1.53 -20.72 9.10
N GLY A 213 -0.96 -20.19 8.01
CA GLY A 213 -1.46 -20.41 6.66
C GLY A 213 -2.45 -19.35 6.17
N ALA A 214 -3.16 -18.68 7.09
CA ALA A 214 -4.02 -17.53 6.78
C ALA A 214 -3.21 -16.22 6.83
N TYR A 215 -2.11 -16.14 6.09
CA TYR A 215 -1.32 -14.90 6.05
C TYR A 215 -2.15 -13.74 5.53
N THR A 216 -1.90 -12.58 6.13
CA THR A 216 -2.77 -11.39 6.00
C THR A 216 -2.39 -10.55 4.80
N ARG A 217 -3.38 -9.98 4.13
CA ARG A 217 -3.20 -9.11 2.96
C ARG A 217 -3.73 -7.71 3.19
N VAL A 218 -4.83 -7.59 3.94
CA VAL A 218 -5.49 -6.30 4.18
C VAL A 218 -6.14 -6.28 5.56
N VAL A 219 -6.25 -5.11 6.14
CA VAL A 219 -7.03 -4.82 7.35
C VAL A 219 -7.76 -3.50 7.16
N ARG A 220 -9.01 -3.42 7.64
CA ARG A 220 -9.81 -2.20 7.65
C ARG A 220 -10.54 -2.07 8.96
N GLU A 221 -10.63 -0.86 9.50
CA GLU A 221 -11.51 -0.53 10.61
C GLU A 221 -12.85 -0.02 10.08
N ASP A 222 -13.95 -0.49 10.67
CA ASP A 222 -15.30 -0.04 10.34
C ASP A 222 -15.46 1.46 10.66
N ASP A 223 -16.08 2.22 9.75
CA ASP A 223 -16.23 3.67 9.86
C ASP A 223 -17.29 4.11 10.89
N LYS A 224 -18.12 3.18 11.37
CA LYS A 224 -19.20 3.45 12.34
C LYS A 224 -18.91 2.89 13.72
N ARG A 225 -18.24 1.76 13.79
CA ARG A 225 -17.98 1.07 15.06
C ARG A 225 -16.47 0.97 15.32
N LYS A 226 -15.98 1.84 16.18
CA LYS A 226 -14.60 1.80 16.65
C LYS A 226 -14.22 0.42 17.20
N GLY A 227 -13.08 -0.12 16.71
CA GLY A 227 -12.54 -1.42 17.12
C GLY A 227 -13.25 -2.63 16.48
N LEU A 228 -14.18 -2.41 15.55
CA LEU A 228 -14.62 -3.44 14.62
C LEU A 228 -13.64 -3.49 13.46
N LEU A 229 -12.88 -4.59 13.36
CA LEU A 229 -11.86 -4.77 12.34
C LEU A 229 -12.23 -5.92 11.41
N VAL A 230 -11.93 -5.77 10.13
CA VAL A 230 -12.04 -6.82 9.12
C VAL A 230 -10.67 -7.04 8.50
N ALA A 231 -10.25 -8.29 8.39
CA ALA A 231 -8.97 -8.68 7.78
C ALA A 231 -9.19 -9.66 6.63
N GLY A 232 -8.59 -9.36 5.49
CA GLY A 232 -8.49 -10.29 4.37
C GLY A 232 -7.21 -11.10 4.47
N THR A 233 -7.36 -12.40 4.25
CA THR A 233 -6.27 -13.36 4.34
C THR A 233 -6.24 -14.28 3.11
N GLU A 234 -5.22 -15.12 3.01
CA GLU A 234 -5.16 -16.17 1.97
C GLU A 234 -6.29 -17.20 2.10
N LEU A 235 -6.89 -17.37 3.27
CA LEU A 235 -7.92 -18.39 3.54
C LEU A 235 -9.32 -17.80 3.79
N GLY A 236 -9.51 -16.51 3.47
CA GLY A 236 -10.81 -15.83 3.61
C GLY A 236 -10.78 -14.60 4.49
N VAL A 237 -11.96 -14.18 4.93
CA VAL A 237 -12.19 -12.99 5.74
C VAL A 237 -12.23 -13.35 7.22
N TYR A 238 -11.55 -12.57 8.04
CA TYR A 238 -11.65 -12.62 9.50
C TYR A 238 -12.21 -11.31 10.03
N ILE A 239 -13.04 -11.38 11.06
CA ILE A 239 -13.64 -10.22 11.73
C ILE A 239 -13.28 -10.20 13.21
N SER A 240 -13.00 -9.02 13.75
CA SER A 240 -12.77 -8.81 15.17
C SER A 240 -13.71 -7.74 15.71
N PHE A 241 -14.50 -8.06 16.72
CA PHE A 241 -15.40 -7.12 17.39
C PHE A 241 -14.78 -6.43 18.61
N ASN A 242 -13.51 -6.70 18.89
CA ASN A 242 -12.82 -6.29 20.11
C ASN A 242 -11.38 -5.80 19.87
N ASP A 243 -11.21 -5.06 18.78
CA ASP A 243 -9.97 -4.35 18.47
C ASP A 243 -8.76 -5.31 18.27
N GLY A 244 -8.98 -6.39 17.54
CA GLY A 244 -7.94 -7.36 17.18
C GLY A 244 -7.54 -8.33 18.32
N LYS A 245 -8.25 -8.31 19.47
CA LYS A 245 -7.95 -9.25 20.57
C LYS A 245 -8.38 -10.68 20.26
N LYS A 246 -9.45 -10.84 19.50
CA LYS A 246 -9.95 -12.11 19.01
C LYS A 246 -10.51 -11.94 17.60
N TRP A 247 -10.20 -12.88 16.74
CA TRP A 247 -10.69 -12.94 15.36
C TRP A 247 -11.61 -14.15 15.17
N GLU A 248 -12.61 -13.98 14.33
CA GLU A 248 -13.56 -15.02 13.95
C GLU A 248 -13.61 -15.11 12.42
N LEU A 249 -13.66 -16.33 11.88
CA LEU A 249 -13.78 -16.54 10.43
C LEU A 249 -15.15 -16.04 9.98
N PHE A 250 -15.19 -15.23 8.93
CA PHE A 250 -16.37 -14.56 8.41
C PHE A 250 -16.62 -14.85 6.93
N ASN A 251 -16.36 -16.06 6.49
CA ASN A 251 -16.56 -16.43 5.09
C ASN A 251 -18.05 -16.56 4.69
N LEU A 252 -18.96 -16.72 5.65
CA LEU A 252 -20.37 -16.99 5.40
C LEU A 252 -20.55 -18.14 4.39
N ASN A 253 -21.10 -17.85 3.21
CA ASN A 253 -21.28 -18.81 2.13
C ASN A 253 -20.20 -18.75 1.03
N MET A 254 -19.11 -17.96 1.26
CA MET A 254 -17.98 -17.92 0.32
C MET A 254 -17.13 -19.17 0.44
N PRO A 255 -16.58 -19.69 -0.66
CA PRO A 255 -15.55 -20.72 -0.61
C PRO A 255 -14.27 -20.17 0.06
N VAL A 256 -13.34 -21.05 0.41
CA VAL A 256 -12.00 -20.62 0.82
C VAL A 256 -11.30 -20.01 -0.39
N LEU A 257 -10.95 -18.74 -0.30
CA LEU A 257 -10.26 -17.99 -1.35
C LEU A 257 -9.41 -16.86 -0.73
N ALA A 258 -8.41 -16.42 -1.48
CA ALA A 258 -7.57 -15.32 -1.09
C ALA A 258 -8.33 -13.99 -1.20
N ILE A 259 -8.30 -13.21 -0.13
CA ILE A 259 -8.86 -11.86 -0.08
C ILE A 259 -7.70 -10.87 -0.18
N THR A 260 -7.55 -10.27 -1.34
CA THR A 260 -6.40 -9.40 -1.64
C THR A 260 -6.61 -7.96 -1.24
N ASP A 261 -7.86 -7.49 -1.24
CA ASP A 261 -8.25 -6.17 -0.74
C ASP A 261 -9.67 -6.20 -0.18
N LEU A 262 -10.00 -5.21 0.64
CA LEU A 262 -11.30 -5.01 1.26
C LEU A 262 -11.63 -3.53 1.32
N MET A 263 -12.92 -3.22 1.12
CA MET A 263 -13.46 -1.88 1.34
C MET A 263 -14.76 -1.98 2.13
N ILE A 264 -14.92 -1.09 3.11
CA ILE A 264 -16.19 -0.91 3.81
C ILE A 264 -16.82 0.37 3.25
N LYS A 265 -17.99 0.24 2.60
CA LYS A 265 -18.68 1.38 1.98
C LYS A 265 -20.18 1.19 2.03
N HIS A 266 -20.90 2.22 2.48
CA HIS A 266 -22.38 2.22 2.55
C HIS A 266 -23.00 1.03 3.35
N ASN A 267 -22.32 0.56 4.38
CA ASN A 267 -22.63 -0.64 5.21
C ASN A 267 -22.35 -1.98 4.50
N ASP A 268 -21.76 -1.97 3.34
CA ASP A 268 -21.35 -3.18 2.64
C ASP A 268 -19.85 -3.43 2.83
N LEU A 269 -19.49 -4.68 2.97
CA LEU A 269 -18.13 -5.18 2.87
C LEU A 269 -17.92 -5.69 1.43
N ILE A 270 -17.00 -5.05 0.72
CA ILE A 270 -16.72 -5.30 -0.69
C ILE A 270 -15.33 -5.89 -0.82
#